data_5d18edd1e145b9c7535c09b4be311506
#
_entry.id   5d18edd1e145b9c7535c09b4be311506
#
_cell.length_a   1.000
_cell.length_b   1.000
_cell.length_c   1.000
_cell.angle_alpha   90.00
_cell.angle_beta   90.00
_cell.angle_gamma   90.00
#
_symmetry.space_group_name_H-M   'P 1'
#
loop_
_entity.id
_entity.type
_entity.pdbx_description
1 polymer ?
#
loop_
_entity_poly.entity_id
_entity_poly.type
_entity_poly.pdbx_seq_one_letter_code
_entity_poly.pdbx_strand_id
1 'polypeptide(L)'
;MRRRDFLTAAVAATGAASTALMLAGQSAQAAPAGGAGLASMTAGAKPISVEERLARIAKLQRLMVDQKIGALILESGSSLDYFTGVQWRRSERATAAVIPARGDVVVVTPAFEEPSIRETLAVGGDVRPWNEHENPFARLVGALVDRGVTSGPISFESTTRLFIVDGVREASAGAYRVVSGDALVKAVRLIKSPAELALMQTANDVTLAALRHVHGNVRPGMRPDEIGAMTNAATVALGGVPEFALVLLNEASAYPHGSNQPQTLREGSVILMDVGCNVHGYQSDISRTWVMGQPTVKQRKVWDTVKRGQELALTTAKLGAPVGAIDDAVRAYYEKEGWGPGYHLPGLPHRTGHGIGLDGHEPVNLVKGETTKLAPGMCFSDEPGLYLPGEFGIRLEDCFHMTEQGPVWFSQPSTSLEAPV
;
A
#
# COMPACT_ATOMS: atom_id res chain seq x y z
N MET A 1 -43.19 -26.54 -32.69
CA MET A 1 -43.33 -27.99 -32.47
C MET A 1 -42.62 -28.33 -31.20
N ARG A 2 -43.39 -28.48 -30.17
CA ARG A 2 -43.76 -29.68 -29.39
C ARG A 2 -42.56 -30.30 -28.71
N ARG A 3 -42.46 -30.10 -27.34
CA ARG A 3 -43.02 -30.91 -26.23
C ARG A 3 -42.10 -32.07 -25.86
N ARG A 4 -41.64 -32.00 -24.56
CA ARG A 4 -42.18 -32.82 -23.40
C ARG A 4 -41.57 -34.22 -23.34
N ASP A 5 -41.10 -34.62 -22.30
CA ASP A 5 -41.39 -35.16 -20.96
C ASP A 5 -40.50 -36.36 -20.68
N PHE A 6 -40.09 -36.53 -19.43
CA PHE A 6 -40.21 -37.74 -18.59
C PHE A 6 -39.42 -37.49 -17.30
N LEU A 7 -39.97 -37.18 -16.22
CA LEU A 7 -40.72 -37.80 -15.12
C LEU A 7 -40.16 -39.13 -14.59
N THR A 8 -39.72 -39.04 -13.33
CA THR A 8 -39.88 -39.90 -12.16
C THR A 8 -39.48 -41.36 -12.17
N ALA A 9 -38.67 -41.70 -11.16
CA ALA A 9 -38.98 -42.81 -10.24
C ALA A 9 -38.19 -42.63 -8.89
N ALA A 10 -38.94 -42.52 -7.81
CA ALA A 10 -38.46 -42.63 -6.43
C ALA A 10 -38.53 -44.12 -6.02
N VAL A 11 -37.57 -44.58 -5.20
CA VAL A 11 -37.81 -45.61 -4.19
C VAL A 11 -36.86 -45.41 -3.02
N ALA A 12 -37.42 -45.37 -1.86
CA ALA A 12 -36.76 -45.31 -0.55
C ALA A 12 -36.15 -46.64 -0.16
N ALA A 13 -35.01 -46.58 0.57
CA ALA A 13 -34.63 -47.63 1.48
C ALA A 13 -33.89 -47.03 2.69
N THR A 14 -34.41 -47.26 3.82
CA THR A 14 -33.96 -46.98 5.18
C THR A 14 -32.65 -47.71 5.52
N GLY A 15 -31.74 -46.99 6.19
CA GLY A 15 -30.56 -47.62 6.80
C GLY A 15 -29.88 -46.61 7.74
N ALA A 16 -30.17 -46.73 9.03
CA ALA A 16 -29.48 -46.02 10.11
C ALA A 16 -28.05 -46.49 10.21
N ALA A 17 -27.09 -45.59 10.19
CA ALA A 17 -25.73 -45.84 10.69
C ALA A 17 -25.08 -44.51 11.10
N SER A 18 -24.94 -44.36 12.40
CA SER A 18 -23.82 -43.77 13.17
C SER A 18 -23.12 -42.54 12.60
N THR A 19 -23.47 -41.38 13.13
CA THR A 19 -22.67 -40.16 13.14
C THR A 19 -21.36 -40.38 13.88
N ALA A 20 -20.29 -40.66 13.16
CA ALA A 20 -18.93 -40.49 13.64
C ALA A 20 -18.52 -39.05 13.31
N LEU A 21 -18.52 -38.20 14.32
CA LEU A 21 -17.96 -36.85 14.28
C LEU A 21 -16.44 -37.00 14.08
N MET A 22 -15.99 -36.95 12.83
CA MET A 22 -14.59 -36.71 12.51
C MET A 22 -14.31 -35.24 12.78
N LEU A 23 -13.87 -34.92 13.98
CA LEU A 23 -13.04 -33.75 14.25
C LEU A 23 -11.74 -33.96 13.45
N ALA A 24 -11.73 -33.44 12.23
CA ALA A 24 -10.49 -33.19 11.52
C ALA A 24 -9.72 -32.16 12.36
N GLY A 25 -8.80 -32.67 13.19
CA GLY A 25 -7.78 -31.85 13.79
C GLY A 25 -7.07 -31.13 12.66
N GLN A 26 -7.29 -29.81 12.51
CA GLN A 26 -6.34 -28.95 11.85
C GLN A 26 -5.07 -29.10 12.69
N SER A 27 -4.14 -29.91 12.21
CA SER A 27 -2.76 -29.85 12.65
C SER A 27 -2.36 -28.40 12.51
N ALA A 28 -2.16 -27.73 13.64
CA ALA A 28 -1.46 -26.47 13.69
C ALA A 28 -0.13 -26.72 12.96
N GLN A 29 -0.07 -26.28 11.71
CA GLN A 29 1.17 -26.27 10.97
C GLN A 29 2.09 -25.38 11.79
N ALA A 30 3.13 -25.97 12.36
CA ALA A 30 4.14 -25.23 13.09
C ALA A 30 4.56 -24.05 12.19
N ALA A 31 4.45 -22.83 12.71
CA ALA A 31 4.93 -21.64 12.01
C ALA A 31 6.35 -21.94 11.52
N PRO A 32 6.68 -21.68 10.27
CA PRO A 32 8.03 -21.92 9.76
C PRO A 32 9.03 -21.23 10.69
N ALA A 33 10.16 -21.89 10.97
CA ALA A 33 11.21 -21.45 11.89
C ALA A 33 11.92 -20.13 11.47
N GLY A 34 11.25 -19.30 10.66
CA GLY A 34 11.78 -18.11 10.00
C GLY A 34 12.01 -16.90 10.89
N GLY A 35 11.68 -16.95 12.18
CA GLY A 35 11.87 -15.80 13.09
C GLY A 35 12.68 -16.11 14.35
N ALA A 36 13.26 -17.29 14.46
CA ALA A 36 14.01 -17.67 15.65
C ALA A 36 15.25 -16.77 15.87
N GLY A 37 15.34 -16.16 17.05
CA GLY A 37 16.45 -15.26 17.42
C GLY A 37 16.25 -13.78 17.04
N LEU A 38 15.14 -13.42 16.38
CA LEU A 38 14.79 -12.01 16.10
C LEU A 38 14.04 -11.40 17.29
N ALA A 39 14.31 -10.14 17.58
CA ALA A 39 13.64 -9.38 18.64
C ALA A 39 12.85 -8.21 18.03
N SER A 40 11.70 -7.89 18.63
CA SER A 40 10.88 -6.78 18.17
C SER A 40 11.63 -5.45 18.15
N MET A 41 11.51 -4.72 17.06
CA MET A 41 12.09 -3.39 16.84
C MET A 41 11.06 -2.27 17.02
N THR A 42 9.78 -2.60 17.25
CA THR A 42 8.66 -1.65 17.23
C THR A 42 8.21 -1.19 18.63
N ALA A 43 8.86 -1.66 19.70
CA ALA A 43 8.47 -1.34 21.08
C ALA A 43 8.47 0.18 21.40
N GLY A 44 9.26 0.98 20.67
CA GLY A 44 9.30 2.43 20.79
C GLY A 44 8.38 3.20 19.85
N ALA A 45 7.75 2.52 18.90
CA ALA A 45 6.86 3.14 17.93
C ALA A 45 5.56 3.62 18.60
N LYS A 46 5.17 4.87 18.34
CA LYS A 46 3.97 5.47 18.91
C LYS A 46 2.95 5.71 17.81
N PRO A 47 1.69 5.29 17.99
CA PRO A 47 0.64 5.59 17.03
C PRO A 47 0.41 7.10 16.92
N ILE A 48 -0.19 7.52 15.81
CA ILE A 48 -0.57 8.93 15.59
C ILE A 48 -1.54 9.37 16.69
N SER A 49 -1.25 10.51 17.30
CA SER A 49 -2.03 11.04 18.42
C SER A 49 -3.38 11.61 17.97
N VAL A 50 -4.30 11.76 18.94
CA VAL A 50 -5.60 12.41 18.73
C VAL A 50 -5.41 13.86 18.29
N GLU A 51 -4.48 14.57 18.93
CA GLU A 51 -4.18 15.97 18.64
C GLU A 51 -3.70 16.15 17.20
N GLU A 52 -2.87 15.24 16.71
CA GLU A 52 -2.41 15.29 15.33
C GLU A 52 -3.55 15.02 14.35
N ARG A 53 -4.41 14.04 14.62
CA ARG A 53 -5.61 13.78 13.80
C ARG A 53 -6.55 14.99 13.76
N LEU A 54 -6.78 15.65 14.88
CA LEU A 54 -7.55 16.89 14.96
C LEU A 54 -6.91 18.01 14.13
N ALA A 55 -5.58 18.15 14.17
CA ALA A 55 -4.87 19.13 13.35
C ALA A 55 -5.01 18.86 11.85
N ARG A 56 -4.99 17.57 11.43
CA ARG A 56 -5.24 17.14 10.06
C ARG A 56 -6.66 17.51 9.59
N ILE A 57 -7.67 17.23 10.42
CA ILE A 57 -9.06 17.61 10.17
C ILE A 57 -9.20 19.12 10.05
N ALA A 58 -8.62 19.88 10.98
CA ALA A 58 -8.66 21.34 10.93
C ALA A 58 -7.98 21.92 9.67
N LYS A 59 -6.89 21.30 9.19
CA LYS A 59 -6.24 21.66 7.92
C LYS A 59 -7.18 21.38 6.73
N LEU A 60 -7.79 20.19 6.69
CA LEU A 60 -8.75 19.80 5.67
C LEU A 60 -9.95 20.74 5.63
N GLN A 61 -10.52 21.07 6.80
CA GLN A 61 -11.67 21.97 6.92
C GLN A 61 -11.38 23.36 6.39
N ARG A 62 -10.20 23.93 6.67
CA ARG A 62 -9.76 25.20 6.07
C ARG A 62 -9.74 25.13 4.54
N LEU A 63 -9.13 24.07 3.97
CA LEU A 63 -9.09 23.89 2.52
C LEU A 63 -10.49 23.76 1.90
N MET A 64 -11.41 23.07 2.58
CA MET A 64 -12.80 22.94 2.13
C MET A 64 -13.52 24.29 2.14
N VAL A 65 -13.34 25.10 3.19
CA VAL A 65 -13.91 26.46 3.27
C VAL A 65 -13.41 27.33 2.12
N ASP A 66 -12.10 27.34 1.86
CA ASP A 66 -11.47 28.12 0.80
C ASP A 66 -11.97 27.71 -0.58
N GLN A 67 -12.24 26.43 -0.79
CA GLN A 67 -12.75 25.88 -2.05
C GLN A 67 -14.29 25.81 -2.13
N LYS A 68 -15.01 26.27 -1.08
CA LYS A 68 -16.46 26.26 -0.98
C LYS A 68 -17.05 24.84 -1.11
N ILE A 69 -16.38 23.85 -0.55
CA ILE A 69 -16.83 22.46 -0.46
C ILE A 69 -17.45 22.24 0.91
N GLY A 70 -18.68 21.73 0.95
CA GLY A 70 -19.45 21.58 2.20
C GLY A 70 -18.96 20.44 3.09
N ALA A 71 -18.52 19.34 2.50
CA ALA A 71 -18.03 18.18 3.22
C ALA A 71 -17.14 17.29 2.33
N LEU A 72 -16.27 16.50 2.98
CA LEU A 72 -15.62 15.32 2.41
C LEU A 72 -16.22 14.06 3.03
N ILE A 73 -16.61 13.11 2.18
CA ILE A 73 -17.09 11.79 2.62
C ILE A 73 -15.99 10.77 2.29
N LEU A 74 -15.55 10.06 3.31
CA LEU A 74 -14.49 9.06 3.23
C LEU A 74 -15.06 7.68 3.51
N GLU A 75 -14.93 6.77 2.56
CA GLU A 75 -15.22 5.35 2.73
C GLU A 75 -14.10 4.66 3.51
N SER A 76 -14.36 3.43 4.01
CA SER A 76 -13.35 2.56 4.64
C SER A 76 -12.08 2.48 3.78
N GLY A 77 -10.94 2.66 4.43
CA GLY A 77 -9.62 2.69 3.82
C GLY A 77 -8.67 3.62 4.56
N SER A 78 -7.49 3.82 4.00
CA SER A 78 -6.39 4.58 4.62
C SER A 78 -6.75 6.03 4.94
N SER A 79 -7.54 6.70 4.10
CA SER A 79 -7.97 8.08 4.40
C SER A 79 -8.96 8.16 5.55
N LEU A 80 -9.83 7.15 5.74
CA LEU A 80 -10.68 7.06 6.92
C LEU A 80 -9.82 6.92 8.19
N ASP A 81 -8.85 6.00 8.19
CA ASP A 81 -7.90 5.86 9.30
C ASP A 81 -7.08 7.16 9.51
N TYR A 82 -6.55 7.74 8.45
CA TYR A 82 -5.70 8.95 8.51
C TYR A 82 -6.35 10.09 9.30
N PHE A 83 -7.64 10.32 9.07
CA PHE A 83 -8.38 11.40 9.71
C PHE A 83 -9.04 10.99 11.03
N THR A 84 -9.57 9.77 11.13
CA THR A 84 -10.44 9.38 12.26
C THR A 84 -9.84 8.33 13.19
N GLY A 85 -8.84 7.58 12.74
CA GLY A 85 -8.32 6.42 13.44
C GLY A 85 -9.07 5.13 13.15
N VAL A 86 -10.20 5.18 12.45
CA VAL A 86 -10.99 3.99 12.14
C VAL A 86 -10.27 3.09 11.16
N GLN A 87 -9.82 1.94 11.63
CA GLN A 87 -9.18 0.89 10.85
C GLN A 87 -10.23 -0.13 10.44
N TRP A 88 -10.79 0.05 9.25
CA TRP A 88 -11.87 -0.80 8.74
C TRP A 88 -11.68 -1.16 7.28
N ARG A 89 -11.90 -2.43 6.96
CA ARG A 89 -11.82 -2.93 5.58
C ARG A 89 -13.13 -2.69 4.83
N ARG A 90 -13.04 -2.61 3.52
CA ARG A 90 -14.21 -2.53 2.64
C ARG A 90 -14.99 -3.85 2.64
N SER A 91 -16.30 -3.75 2.73
CA SER A 91 -17.25 -4.84 2.51
C SER A 91 -18.35 -4.35 1.55
N GLU A 92 -19.37 -5.15 1.27
CA GLU A 92 -20.55 -4.73 0.52
C GLU A 92 -21.38 -3.68 1.28
N ARG A 93 -21.14 -3.51 2.57
CA ARG A 93 -21.84 -2.54 3.44
C ARG A 93 -21.13 -1.19 3.44
N ALA A 94 -21.92 -0.14 3.65
CA ALA A 94 -21.39 1.20 3.74
C ALA A 94 -20.88 1.51 5.17
N THR A 95 -19.59 1.70 5.32
CA THR A 95 -18.95 2.36 6.47
C THR A 95 -18.18 3.55 5.94
N ALA A 96 -18.53 4.76 6.41
CA ALA A 96 -17.96 6.00 5.93
C ALA A 96 -17.97 7.10 6.99
N ALA A 97 -17.02 8.04 6.89
CA ALA A 97 -17.02 9.27 7.68
C ALA A 97 -17.47 10.46 6.82
N VAL A 98 -18.30 11.32 7.40
CA VAL A 98 -18.59 12.67 6.91
C VAL A 98 -17.72 13.64 7.69
N ILE A 99 -16.80 14.29 7.01
CA ILE A 99 -16.01 15.41 7.56
C ILE A 99 -16.60 16.70 6.99
N PRO A 100 -17.40 17.46 7.75
CA PRO A 100 -17.97 18.71 7.28
C PRO A 100 -16.90 19.81 7.22
N ALA A 101 -17.10 20.83 6.39
CA ALA A 101 -16.21 22.00 6.34
C ALA A 101 -16.18 22.78 7.68
N ARG A 102 -17.20 22.60 8.53
CA ARG A 102 -17.29 23.14 9.88
C ARG A 102 -18.03 22.14 10.78
N GLY A 103 -17.53 21.96 12.01
CA GLY A 103 -18.11 21.05 13.00
C GLY A 103 -17.43 19.68 13.04
N ASP A 104 -18.00 18.79 13.83
CA ASP A 104 -17.39 17.50 14.14
C ASP A 104 -17.66 16.44 13.09
N VAL A 105 -16.73 15.49 13.00
CA VAL A 105 -16.82 14.30 12.14
C VAL A 105 -17.99 13.42 12.59
N VAL A 106 -18.67 12.81 11.63
CA VAL A 106 -19.70 11.80 11.85
C VAL A 106 -19.28 10.52 11.17
N VAL A 107 -19.34 9.38 11.85
CA VAL A 107 -19.09 8.06 11.26
C VAL A 107 -20.41 7.32 11.11
N VAL A 108 -20.70 6.80 9.93
CA VAL A 108 -21.88 5.98 9.62
C VAL A 108 -21.41 4.56 9.38
N THR A 109 -22.01 3.57 10.07
CA THR A 109 -21.58 2.16 10.01
C THR A 109 -22.76 1.22 10.29
N PRO A 110 -22.72 -0.08 9.88
CA PRO A 110 -23.69 -1.06 10.32
C PRO A 110 -23.77 -1.14 11.85
N ALA A 111 -24.97 -1.31 12.39
CA ALA A 111 -25.20 -1.31 13.84
C ALA A 111 -24.41 -2.41 14.56
N PHE A 112 -24.27 -3.58 13.94
CA PHE A 112 -23.53 -4.70 14.54
C PHE A 112 -21.99 -4.51 14.47
N GLU A 113 -21.49 -3.59 13.62
CA GLU A 113 -20.06 -3.24 13.52
C GLU A 113 -19.69 -2.04 14.41
N GLU A 114 -20.66 -1.28 14.93
CA GLU A 114 -20.41 -0.09 15.74
C GLU A 114 -19.45 -0.35 16.92
N PRO A 115 -19.59 -1.42 17.73
CA PRO A 115 -18.67 -1.67 18.83
C PRO A 115 -17.20 -1.77 18.37
N SER A 116 -16.94 -2.50 17.29
CA SER A 116 -15.59 -2.67 16.74
C SER A 116 -15.03 -1.38 16.10
N ILE A 117 -15.88 -0.58 15.46
CA ILE A 117 -15.50 0.75 14.95
C ILE A 117 -15.03 1.65 16.10
N ARG A 118 -15.74 1.62 17.24
CA ARG A 118 -15.38 2.43 18.40
C ARG A 118 -14.06 2.04 19.06
N GLU A 119 -13.57 0.81 18.87
CA GLU A 119 -12.27 0.36 19.39
C GLU A 119 -11.09 1.13 18.78
N THR A 120 -11.22 1.55 17.51
CA THR A 120 -10.17 2.26 16.78
C THR A 120 -10.45 3.73 16.52
N LEU A 121 -11.71 4.17 16.70
CA LEU A 121 -12.13 5.56 16.51
C LEU A 121 -11.38 6.48 17.49
N ALA A 122 -10.44 7.26 16.98
CA ALA A 122 -9.64 8.18 17.79
C ALA A 122 -10.23 9.59 17.86
N VAL A 123 -10.99 10.01 16.84
CA VAL A 123 -11.51 11.38 16.72
C VAL A 123 -12.99 11.34 16.38
N GLY A 124 -13.74 12.20 17.07
CA GLY A 124 -15.20 12.26 16.96
C GLY A 124 -15.85 11.35 18.00
N GLY A 125 -17.13 11.32 18.04
CA GLY A 125 -17.91 10.51 18.95
C GLY A 125 -19.30 10.29 18.41
N ASP A 126 -19.65 11.02 17.34
CA ASP A 126 -20.93 10.89 16.64
C ASP A 126 -20.85 9.71 15.67
N VAL A 127 -21.20 8.52 16.18
CA VAL A 127 -21.33 7.31 15.37
C VAL A 127 -22.81 7.04 15.16
N ARG A 128 -23.24 6.92 13.91
CA ARG A 128 -24.62 6.74 13.49
C ARG A 128 -24.79 5.36 12.87
N PRO A 129 -25.25 4.38 13.66
CA PRO A 129 -25.47 3.04 13.15
C PRO A 129 -26.70 2.97 12.24
N TRP A 130 -26.69 1.99 11.35
CA TRP A 130 -27.84 1.60 10.52
C TRP A 130 -28.06 0.08 10.59
N ASN A 131 -29.31 -0.33 10.59
CA ASN A 131 -29.70 -1.75 10.57
C ASN A 131 -29.83 -2.25 9.12
N GLU A 132 -29.67 -3.55 8.87
CA GLU A 132 -29.66 -4.17 7.55
C GLU A 132 -30.87 -3.83 6.65
N HIS A 133 -32.02 -3.48 7.24
CA HIS A 133 -33.21 -3.05 6.51
C HIS A 133 -33.33 -1.55 6.29
N GLU A 134 -32.37 -0.75 6.80
CA GLU A 134 -32.35 0.71 6.67
C GLU A 134 -31.43 1.14 5.49
N ASN A 135 -31.66 2.36 5.01
CA ASN A 135 -30.82 2.95 3.98
C ASN A 135 -29.62 3.68 4.60
N PRO A 136 -28.39 3.16 4.46
CA PRO A 136 -27.20 3.79 5.01
C PRO A 136 -26.91 5.18 4.42
N PHE A 137 -27.29 5.40 3.17
CA PHE A 137 -27.07 6.67 2.49
C PHE A 137 -27.97 7.78 3.02
N ALA A 138 -29.18 7.42 3.47
CA ALA A 138 -30.04 8.36 4.19
C ALA A 138 -29.40 8.79 5.54
N ARG A 139 -28.64 7.90 6.20
CA ARG A 139 -27.88 8.25 7.41
C ARG A 139 -26.72 9.21 7.08
N LEU A 140 -26.01 9.00 5.96
CA LEU A 140 -24.96 9.92 5.50
C LEU A 140 -25.53 11.31 5.14
N VAL A 141 -26.65 11.35 4.43
CA VAL A 141 -27.35 12.61 4.10
C VAL A 141 -27.85 13.31 5.37
N GLY A 142 -28.44 12.56 6.32
CA GLY A 142 -28.82 13.10 7.62
C GLY A 142 -27.65 13.71 8.38
N ALA A 143 -26.46 13.07 8.33
CA ALA A 143 -25.24 13.60 8.92
C ALA A 143 -24.82 14.93 8.26
N LEU A 144 -24.90 15.05 6.93
CA LEU A 144 -24.63 16.30 6.22
C LEU A 144 -25.56 17.41 6.68
N VAL A 145 -26.88 17.15 6.68
CA VAL A 145 -27.92 18.13 7.07
C VAL A 145 -27.71 18.63 8.50
N ASP A 146 -27.49 17.72 9.44
CA ASP A 146 -27.26 18.05 10.85
C ASP A 146 -25.99 18.87 11.09
N ARG A 147 -25.02 18.80 10.18
CA ARG A 147 -23.81 19.63 10.16
C ARG A 147 -23.99 20.93 9.33
N GLY A 148 -25.20 21.25 8.94
CA GLY A 148 -25.54 22.47 8.18
C GLY A 148 -25.18 22.42 6.70
N VAL A 149 -24.81 21.25 6.19
CA VAL A 149 -24.54 21.05 4.76
C VAL A 149 -25.82 20.57 4.10
N THR A 150 -26.66 21.51 3.65
CA THR A 150 -27.99 21.22 3.08
C THR A 150 -28.03 21.19 1.58
N SER A 151 -27.00 21.71 0.91
CA SER A 151 -26.85 21.75 -0.56
C SER A 151 -25.43 22.13 -0.96
N GLY A 152 -25.17 22.15 -2.27
CA GLY A 152 -23.87 22.57 -2.83
C GLY A 152 -22.90 21.42 -3.09
N PRO A 153 -21.60 21.72 -3.25
CA PRO A 153 -20.62 20.70 -3.52
C PRO A 153 -20.25 19.92 -2.25
N ILE A 154 -20.26 18.60 -2.37
CA ILE A 154 -19.65 17.64 -1.46
C ILE A 154 -18.61 16.82 -2.22
N SER A 155 -17.60 16.33 -1.55
CA SER A 155 -16.49 15.63 -2.19
C SER A 155 -16.33 14.19 -1.71
N PHE A 156 -15.80 13.37 -2.62
CA PHE A 156 -15.38 11.98 -2.38
C PHE A 156 -14.00 11.79 -3.00
N GLU A 157 -13.22 10.87 -2.48
CA GLU A 157 -12.01 10.40 -3.18
C GLU A 157 -12.41 9.59 -4.42
N SER A 158 -11.56 9.62 -5.46
CA SER A 158 -11.77 8.83 -6.69
C SER A 158 -11.77 7.32 -6.44
N THR A 159 -11.19 6.86 -5.34
CA THR A 159 -11.21 5.47 -4.90
C THR A 159 -12.50 5.05 -4.21
N THR A 160 -13.41 5.98 -3.92
CA THR A 160 -14.72 5.66 -3.33
C THR A 160 -15.55 4.87 -4.33
N ARG A 161 -16.10 3.74 -3.88
CA ARG A 161 -16.93 2.88 -4.72
C ARG A 161 -18.19 3.62 -5.18
N LEU A 162 -18.54 3.43 -6.44
CA LEU A 162 -19.64 4.16 -7.10
C LEU A 162 -20.98 4.02 -6.35
N PHE A 163 -21.28 2.84 -5.78
CA PHE A 163 -22.54 2.63 -5.07
C PHE A 163 -22.70 3.54 -3.84
N ILE A 164 -21.59 3.96 -3.20
CA ILE A 164 -21.62 4.94 -2.10
C ILE A 164 -22.01 6.31 -2.65
N VAL A 165 -21.36 6.73 -3.73
CA VAL A 165 -21.60 8.02 -4.37
C VAL A 165 -23.02 8.13 -4.90
N ASP A 166 -23.48 7.10 -5.62
CA ASP A 166 -24.83 7.06 -6.19
C ASP A 166 -25.90 6.96 -5.10
N GLY A 167 -25.66 6.14 -4.08
CA GLY A 167 -26.57 6.04 -2.94
C GLY A 167 -26.77 7.37 -2.20
N VAL A 168 -25.70 8.15 -2.00
CA VAL A 168 -25.81 9.51 -1.42
C VAL A 168 -26.54 10.45 -2.38
N ARG A 169 -26.28 10.36 -3.69
CA ARG A 169 -26.97 11.18 -4.71
C ARG A 169 -28.46 10.91 -4.74
N GLU A 170 -28.86 9.64 -4.71
CA GLU A 170 -30.27 9.21 -4.68
C GLU A 170 -30.95 9.63 -3.37
N ALA A 171 -30.35 9.32 -2.23
CA ALA A 171 -30.90 9.63 -0.91
C ALA A 171 -31.07 11.15 -0.68
N SER A 172 -30.27 11.97 -1.34
CA SER A 172 -30.34 13.43 -1.26
C SER A 172 -31.26 14.07 -2.31
N ALA A 173 -31.90 13.28 -3.17
CA ALA A 173 -32.71 13.77 -4.30
C ALA A 173 -31.96 14.83 -5.16
N GLY A 174 -30.65 14.71 -5.31
CA GLY A 174 -29.82 15.61 -6.12
C GLY A 174 -29.49 16.95 -5.45
N ALA A 175 -29.72 17.11 -4.15
CA ALA A 175 -29.39 18.35 -3.42
C ALA A 175 -27.90 18.73 -3.47
N TYR A 176 -27.03 17.75 -3.68
CA TYR A 176 -25.58 17.94 -3.68
C TYR A 176 -24.97 17.78 -5.09
N ARG A 177 -24.01 18.63 -5.39
CA ARG A 177 -23.10 18.44 -6.54
C ARG A 177 -21.85 17.68 -6.05
N VAL A 178 -21.65 16.48 -6.57
CA VAL A 178 -20.47 15.67 -6.25
C VAL A 178 -19.25 16.19 -7.02
N VAL A 179 -18.13 16.34 -6.30
CA VAL A 179 -16.81 16.72 -6.85
C VAL A 179 -15.73 15.79 -6.32
N SER A 180 -14.56 15.72 -6.99
CA SER A 180 -13.40 14.97 -6.46
C SER A 180 -12.84 15.67 -5.21
N GLY A 181 -12.54 14.85 -4.19
CA GLY A 181 -11.84 15.22 -2.97
C GLY A 181 -10.34 14.95 -3.01
N ASP A 182 -9.83 14.35 -4.09
CA ASP A 182 -8.44 13.89 -4.18
C ASP A 182 -7.42 15.01 -3.92
N ALA A 183 -7.68 16.20 -4.46
CA ALA A 183 -6.81 17.36 -4.25
C ALA A 183 -6.77 17.80 -2.76
N LEU A 184 -7.90 17.69 -2.06
CA LEU A 184 -8.00 18.00 -0.62
C LEU A 184 -7.20 17.00 0.20
N VAL A 185 -7.42 15.70 -0.02
CA VAL A 185 -6.73 14.62 0.70
C VAL A 185 -5.23 14.68 0.42
N LYS A 186 -4.84 14.80 -0.86
CA LYS A 186 -3.45 14.98 -1.27
C LYS A 186 -2.79 16.16 -0.55
N ALA A 187 -3.43 17.31 -0.49
CA ALA A 187 -2.86 18.51 0.14
C ALA A 187 -2.61 18.33 1.65
N VAL A 188 -3.33 17.43 2.30
CA VAL A 188 -3.12 17.11 3.73
C VAL A 188 -2.07 16.01 3.91
N ARG A 189 -2.12 14.91 3.12
CA ARG A 189 -1.29 13.71 3.27
C ARG A 189 0.10 13.81 2.65
N LEU A 190 0.29 14.69 1.66
CA LEU A 190 1.54 14.77 0.88
C LEU A 190 2.77 15.08 1.75
N ILE A 191 2.60 15.97 2.72
CA ILE A 191 3.67 16.41 3.63
C ILE A 191 3.51 15.64 4.95
N LYS A 192 4.44 14.73 5.21
CA LYS A 192 4.43 13.90 6.42
C LYS A 192 4.91 14.67 7.63
N SER A 193 4.25 14.46 8.75
CA SER A 193 4.66 14.98 10.04
C SER A 193 5.89 14.23 10.58
N PRO A 194 6.59 14.78 11.60
CA PRO A 194 7.66 14.04 12.27
C PRO A 194 7.22 12.69 12.87
N ALA A 195 5.97 12.57 13.35
CA ALA A 195 5.43 11.30 13.85
C ALA A 195 5.23 10.28 12.75
N GLU A 196 4.72 10.69 11.58
CA GLU A 196 4.59 9.84 10.39
C GLU A 196 5.96 9.36 9.90
N LEU A 197 6.94 10.27 9.80
CA LEU A 197 8.31 9.92 9.39
C LEU A 197 8.97 8.93 10.35
N ALA A 198 8.74 9.04 11.66
CA ALA A 198 9.27 8.10 12.65
C ALA A 198 8.69 6.69 12.50
N LEU A 199 7.40 6.58 12.16
CA LEU A 199 6.74 5.30 11.89
C LEU A 199 7.26 4.68 10.60
N MET A 200 7.41 5.47 9.54
CA MET A 200 8.01 5.02 8.28
C MET A 200 9.47 4.59 8.46
N GLN A 201 10.26 5.30 9.27
CA GLN A 201 11.63 4.90 9.61
C GLN A 201 11.63 3.51 10.26
N THR A 202 10.77 3.30 11.27
CA THR A 202 10.66 2.00 11.95
C THR A 202 10.23 0.88 10.98
N ALA A 203 9.28 1.14 10.08
CA ALA A 203 8.85 0.16 9.08
C ALA A 203 10.00 -0.22 8.12
N ASN A 204 10.77 0.77 7.65
CA ASN A 204 11.94 0.51 6.80
C ASN A 204 13.03 -0.28 7.53
N ASP A 205 13.30 0.04 8.80
CA ASP A 205 14.27 -0.69 9.61
C ASP A 205 13.86 -2.16 9.80
N VAL A 206 12.58 -2.41 10.06
CA VAL A 206 12.00 -3.78 10.17
C VAL A 206 12.16 -4.53 8.85
N THR A 207 11.77 -3.93 7.73
CA THR A 207 11.86 -4.59 6.41
C THR A 207 13.30 -4.91 6.03
N LEU A 208 14.23 -3.98 6.27
CA LEU A 208 15.65 -4.23 6.00
C LEU A 208 16.21 -5.35 6.89
N ALA A 209 15.81 -5.41 8.16
CA ALA A 209 16.21 -6.49 9.07
C ALA A 209 15.62 -7.85 8.64
N ALA A 210 14.36 -7.89 8.18
CA ALA A 210 13.75 -9.10 7.63
C ALA A 210 14.49 -9.57 6.37
N LEU A 211 14.84 -8.67 5.45
CA LEU A 211 15.62 -8.99 4.25
C LEU A 211 17.02 -9.54 4.60
N ARG A 212 17.71 -8.98 5.62
CA ARG A 212 18.99 -9.51 6.11
C ARG A 212 18.84 -10.94 6.63
N HIS A 213 17.79 -11.20 7.40
CA HIS A 213 17.50 -12.54 7.89
C HIS A 213 17.28 -13.51 6.72
N VAL A 214 16.47 -13.16 5.74
CA VAL A 214 16.19 -13.99 4.56
C VAL A 214 17.45 -14.22 3.73
N HIS A 215 18.21 -13.17 3.43
CA HIS A 215 19.47 -13.27 2.67
C HIS A 215 20.43 -14.32 3.30
N GLY A 216 20.55 -14.33 4.63
CA GLY A 216 21.37 -15.31 5.34
C GLY A 216 20.83 -16.75 5.35
N ASN A 217 19.53 -16.94 5.02
CA ASN A 217 18.84 -18.21 5.18
C ASN A 217 18.32 -18.85 3.87
N VAL A 218 18.30 -18.13 2.75
CA VAL A 218 17.92 -18.72 1.45
C VAL A 218 18.91 -19.80 1.02
N ARG A 219 18.39 -20.87 0.39
CA ARG A 219 19.19 -22.02 -0.05
C ARG A 219 18.68 -22.51 -1.42
N PRO A 220 19.56 -23.08 -2.26
CA PRO A 220 19.12 -23.74 -3.50
C PRO A 220 18.02 -24.78 -3.23
N GLY A 221 17.07 -24.88 -4.14
CA GLY A 221 15.88 -25.71 -4.03
C GLY A 221 14.65 -24.98 -3.51
N MET A 222 14.79 -23.86 -2.82
CA MET A 222 13.66 -23.07 -2.32
C MET A 222 12.85 -22.45 -3.46
N ARG A 223 11.54 -22.32 -3.21
CA ARG A 223 10.57 -21.66 -4.07
C ARG A 223 10.22 -20.25 -3.56
N PRO A 224 9.67 -19.36 -4.40
CA PRO A 224 9.25 -18.02 -3.99
C PRO A 224 8.29 -17.99 -2.80
N ASP A 225 7.34 -18.93 -2.73
CA ASP A 225 6.37 -19.02 -1.64
C ASP A 225 7.05 -19.36 -0.28
N GLU A 226 8.06 -20.20 -0.29
CA GLU A 226 8.83 -20.55 0.92
C GLU A 226 9.69 -19.37 1.40
N ILE A 227 10.33 -18.66 0.47
CA ILE A 227 11.12 -17.46 0.78
C ILE A 227 10.22 -16.33 1.27
N GLY A 228 9.06 -16.10 0.63
CA GLY A 228 8.07 -15.12 1.04
C GLY A 228 7.48 -15.43 2.44
N ALA A 229 7.19 -16.69 2.74
CA ALA A 229 6.74 -17.12 4.06
C ALA A 229 7.79 -16.86 5.14
N MET A 230 9.08 -17.12 4.85
CA MET A 230 10.20 -16.81 5.75
C MET A 230 10.30 -15.29 5.98
N THR A 231 10.13 -14.47 4.94
CA THR A 231 10.13 -13.01 5.04
C THR A 231 9.02 -12.53 5.96
N ASN A 232 7.79 -13.00 5.74
CA ASN A 232 6.64 -12.63 6.57
C ASN A 232 6.82 -13.03 8.03
N ALA A 233 7.35 -14.23 8.28
CA ALA A 233 7.63 -14.70 9.64
C ALA A 233 8.70 -13.84 10.33
N ALA A 234 9.76 -13.46 9.63
CA ALA A 234 10.77 -12.55 10.14
C ALA A 234 10.20 -11.16 10.45
N THR A 235 9.39 -10.60 9.53
CA THR A 235 8.71 -9.30 9.72
C THR A 235 7.84 -9.29 10.97
N VAL A 236 7.02 -10.34 11.17
CA VAL A 236 6.19 -10.47 12.38
C VAL A 236 7.04 -10.59 13.65
N ALA A 237 8.11 -11.39 13.63
CA ALA A 237 9.01 -11.53 14.77
C ALA A 237 9.71 -10.21 15.14
N LEU A 238 9.99 -9.37 14.14
CA LEU A 238 10.55 -8.02 14.32
C LEU A 238 9.50 -6.98 14.75
N GLY A 239 8.21 -7.34 14.79
CA GLY A 239 7.11 -6.51 15.28
C GLY A 239 6.40 -5.70 14.19
N GLY A 240 6.73 -5.86 12.92
CA GLY A 240 6.01 -5.28 11.80
C GLY A 240 4.81 -6.11 11.37
N VAL A 241 3.89 -5.49 10.63
CA VAL A 241 2.78 -6.17 9.96
C VAL A 241 3.16 -6.35 8.49
N PRO A 242 3.31 -7.60 7.99
CA PRO A 242 3.62 -7.82 6.57
C PRO A 242 2.54 -7.24 5.65
N GLU A 243 2.96 -6.51 4.62
CA GLU A 243 2.06 -6.03 3.56
C GLU A 243 2.19 -6.89 2.31
N PHE A 244 3.41 -7.10 1.86
CA PHE A 244 3.72 -7.95 0.72
C PHE A 244 5.15 -8.49 0.80
N ALA A 245 5.38 -9.63 0.12
CA ALA A 245 6.70 -10.20 -0.08
C ALA A 245 6.73 -10.87 -1.46
N LEU A 246 7.05 -10.09 -2.49
CA LEU A 246 7.21 -10.57 -3.85
C LEU A 246 8.62 -11.14 -4.01
N VAL A 247 8.72 -12.39 -4.44
CA VAL A 247 10.00 -13.08 -4.68
C VAL A 247 10.04 -13.57 -6.12
N LEU A 248 11.00 -13.11 -6.90
CA LEU A 248 11.15 -13.40 -8.31
C LEU A 248 12.53 -13.99 -8.59
N LEU A 249 12.55 -15.12 -9.30
CA LEU A 249 13.78 -15.83 -9.61
C LEU A 249 14.03 -15.87 -11.12
N ASN A 250 15.25 -15.55 -11.56
CA ASN A 250 15.70 -15.62 -12.98
C ASN A 250 14.72 -14.93 -13.94
N GLU A 251 14.21 -15.65 -14.97
CA GLU A 251 13.31 -15.09 -15.99
C GLU A 251 12.06 -14.45 -15.39
N ALA A 252 11.57 -14.93 -14.26
CA ALA A 252 10.42 -14.32 -13.59
C ALA A 252 10.73 -12.91 -13.07
N SER A 253 11.99 -12.61 -12.74
CA SER A 253 12.40 -11.24 -12.34
C SER A 253 12.37 -10.24 -13.50
N ALA A 254 12.30 -10.70 -14.76
CA ALA A 254 12.09 -9.84 -15.92
C ALA A 254 10.66 -9.27 -16.03
N TYR A 255 9.75 -9.71 -15.16
CA TYR A 255 8.38 -9.20 -15.05
C TYR A 255 8.24 -8.44 -13.73
N PRO A 256 8.08 -7.11 -13.74
CA PRO A 256 8.11 -6.27 -12.52
C PRO A 256 7.18 -6.73 -11.38
N HIS A 257 6.01 -7.26 -11.74
CA HIS A 257 5.01 -7.78 -10.78
C HIS A 257 4.91 -9.31 -10.78
N GLY A 258 5.88 -9.99 -11.36
CA GLY A 258 6.01 -11.44 -11.26
C GLY A 258 5.45 -12.23 -12.42
N SER A 259 5.58 -13.55 -12.29
CA SER A 259 5.14 -14.55 -13.24
C SER A 259 4.52 -15.74 -12.51
N ASN A 260 3.50 -16.35 -13.11
CA ASN A 260 2.86 -17.59 -12.61
C ASN A 260 3.62 -18.85 -13.00
N GLN A 261 4.76 -18.72 -13.70
CA GLN A 261 5.57 -19.87 -14.06
C GLN A 261 6.29 -20.44 -12.82
N PRO A 262 6.43 -21.76 -12.71
CA PRO A 262 7.16 -22.39 -11.61
C PRO A 262 8.60 -21.88 -11.53
N GLN A 263 9.03 -21.53 -10.34
CA GLN A 263 10.36 -20.99 -10.06
C GLN A 263 11.03 -21.82 -8.96
N THR A 264 12.30 -22.07 -9.11
CA THR A 264 13.13 -22.76 -8.08
C THR A 264 14.49 -22.11 -8.05
N LEU A 265 14.94 -21.79 -6.85
CA LEU A 265 16.26 -21.20 -6.60
C LEU A 265 17.38 -22.19 -6.91
N ARG A 266 18.37 -21.78 -7.68
CA ARG A 266 19.53 -22.57 -8.08
C ARG A 266 20.80 -21.72 -7.99
N GLU A 267 21.95 -22.36 -8.05
CA GLU A 267 23.22 -21.66 -8.22
C GLU A 267 23.20 -20.81 -9.49
N GLY A 268 23.68 -19.58 -9.39
CA GLY A 268 23.64 -18.57 -10.48
C GLY A 268 22.29 -17.85 -10.65
N SER A 269 21.26 -18.22 -9.87
CA SER A 269 19.94 -17.56 -9.94
C SER A 269 20.01 -16.11 -9.49
N VAL A 270 19.42 -15.21 -10.30
CA VAL A 270 19.03 -13.89 -9.83
C VAL A 270 17.85 -14.06 -8.84
N ILE A 271 17.94 -13.39 -7.73
CA ILE A 271 16.89 -13.29 -6.72
C ILE A 271 16.53 -11.82 -6.61
N LEU A 272 15.34 -11.44 -7.06
CA LEU A 272 14.75 -10.14 -6.82
C LEU A 272 13.67 -10.30 -5.78
N MET A 273 13.82 -9.63 -4.66
CA MET A 273 12.79 -9.53 -3.63
C MET A 273 12.31 -8.10 -3.52
N ASP A 274 10.99 -7.96 -3.43
CA ASP A 274 10.30 -6.71 -3.20
C ASP A 274 9.38 -6.89 -1.99
N VAL A 275 9.66 -6.15 -0.91
CA VAL A 275 9.13 -6.43 0.42
C VAL A 275 8.70 -5.16 1.12
N GLY A 276 7.48 -5.18 1.64
CA GLY A 276 6.93 -4.11 2.45
C GLY A 276 6.28 -4.60 3.74
N CYS A 277 6.37 -3.78 4.76
CA CYS A 277 5.61 -3.94 6.00
C CYS A 277 5.04 -2.59 6.45
N ASN A 278 4.13 -2.64 7.42
CA ASN A 278 3.71 -1.44 8.09
C ASN A 278 3.97 -1.50 9.61
N VAL A 279 4.09 -0.30 10.20
CA VAL A 279 4.10 -0.05 11.64
C VAL A 279 3.06 1.01 11.93
N HIS A 280 2.02 0.67 12.68
CA HIS A 280 0.83 1.52 12.90
C HIS A 280 0.24 2.07 11.59
N GLY A 281 0.22 1.25 10.53
CA GLY A 281 -0.31 1.58 9.20
C GLY A 281 0.67 2.27 8.27
N TYR A 282 1.78 2.85 8.75
CA TYR A 282 2.78 3.52 7.91
C TYR A 282 3.74 2.52 7.27
N GLN A 283 3.93 2.66 5.96
CA GLN A 283 4.51 1.64 5.10
C GLN A 283 5.99 1.82 4.85
N SER A 284 6.65 0.72 4.52
CA SER A 284 7.96 0.64 3.89
C SER A 284 7.83 -0.09 2.56
N ASP A 285 8.80 0.17 1.67
CA ASP A 285 8.90 -0.46 0.36
C ASP A 285 10.37 -0.60 0.00
N ILE A 286 10.87 -1.85 -0.10
CA ILE A 286 12.29 -2.11 -0.32
C ILE A 286 12.46 -3.30 -1.28
N SER A 287 13.08 -3.05 -2.43
CA SER A 287 13.54 -4.12 -3.31
C SER A 287 15.04 -4.35 -3.18
N ARG A 288 15.40 -5.63 -3.14
CA ARG A 288 16.80 -6.07 -3.18
C ARG A 288 16.99 -7.11 -4.27
N THR A 289 18.08 -6.99 -5.02
CA THR A 289 18.45 -7.99 -6.01
C THR A 289 19.89 -8.46 -5.79
N TRP A 290 20.08 -9.77 -5.72
CA TRP A 290 21.36 -10.42 -5.64
C TRP A 290 21.41 -11.71 -6.46
N VAL A 291 22.54 -12.40 -6.48
CA VAL A 291 22.71 -13.67 -7.20
C VAL A 291 23.09 -14.76 -6.21
N MET A 292 22.45 -15.94 -6.33
CA MET A 292 22.88 -17.13 -5.58
C MET A 292 24.24 -17.60 -6.13
N GLY A 293 25.29 -17.50 -5.32
CA GLY A 293 26.65 -17.84 -5.74
C GLY A 293 27.32 -16.77 -6.59
N GLN A 294 27.99 -17.15 -7.68
CA GLN A 294 28.79 -16.24 -8.49
C GLN A 294 27.97 -15.58 -9.61
N PRO A 295 27.89 -14.24 -9.65
CA PRO A 295 27.20 -13.54 -10.73
C PRO A 295 27.99 -13.59 -12.05
N THR A 296 27.27 -13.63 -13.16
CA THR A 296 27.85 -13.42 -14.48
C THR A 296 28.25 -11.96 -14.70
N VAL A 297 29.13 -11.73 -15.68
CA VAL A 297 29.54 -10.36 -16.09
C VAL A 297 28.32 -9.52 -16.48
N LYS A 298 27.33 -10.12 -17.16
CA LYS A 298 26.09 -9.43 -17.57
C LYS A 298 25.22 -9.05 -16.36
N GLN A 299 25.01 -9.97 -15.42
CA GLN A 299 24.25 -9.68 -14.19
C GLN A 299 24.87 -8.54 -13.40
N ARG A 300 26.19 -8.55 -13.23
CA ARG A 300 26.92 -7.47 -12.56
C ARG A 300 26.74 -6.14 -13.29
N LYS A 301 26.99 -6.11 -14.62
CA LYS A 301 26.82 -4.88 -15.42
C LYS A 301 25.42 -4.28 -15.27
N VAL A 302 24.37 -5.11 -15.34
CA VAL A 302 22.99 -4.64 -15.20
C VAL A 302 22.75 -4.11 -13.78
N TRP A 303 23.22 -4.83 -12.76
CA TRP A 303 23.09 -4.39 -11.36
C TRP A 303 23.78 -3.04 -11.12
N ASP A 304 25.02 -2.88 -11.57
CA ASP A 304 25.78 -1.63 -11.43
C ASP A 304 25.09 -0.46 -12.15
N THR A 305 24.45 -0.74 -13.32
CA THR A 305 23.68 0.27 -14.05
C THR A 305 22.44 0.68 -13.26
N VAL A 306 21.70 -0.28 -12.69
CA VAL A 306 20.50 0.01 -11.84
C VAL A 306 20.92 0.77 -10.59
N LYS A 307 21.99 0.36 -9.93
CA LYS A 307 22.53 1.05 -8.75
C LYS A 307 22.87 2.51 -9.05
N ARG A 308 23.52 2.77 -10.18
CA ARG A 308 23.80 4.13 -10.61
C ARG A 308 22.54 4.93 -10.93
N GLY A 309 21.49 4.28 -11.47
CA GLY A 309 20.16 4.87 -11.67
C GLY A 309 19.52 5.32 -10.37
N GLN A 310 19.55 4.48 -9.32
CA GLN A 310 19.03 4.79 -7.99
C GLN A 310 19.80 5.98 -7.36
N GLU A 311 21.12 5.99 -7.42
CA GLU A 311 21.92 7.12 -6.92
C GLU A 311 21.64 8.42 -7.67
N LEU A 312 21.39 8.33 -8.98
CA LEU A 312 21.06 9.48 -9.81
C LEU A 312 19.67 10.02 -9.47
N ALA A 313 18.70 9.15 -9.21
CA ALA A 313 17.36 9.56 -8.79
C ALA A 313 17.42 10.38 -7.50
N LEU A 314 18.09 9.88 -6.45
CA LEU A 314 18.24 10.60 -5.19
C LEU A 314 18.97 11.94 -5.38
N THR A 315 20.10 11.95 -6.13
CA THR A 315 20.90 13.17 -6.30
C THR A 315 20.21 14.23 -7.17
N THR A 316 19.21 13.82 -7.98
CA THR A 316 18.35 14.71 -8.76
C THR A 316 17.21 15.30 -7.93
N ALA A 317 16.82 14.66 -6.83
CA ALA A 317 15.76 15.10 -5.94
C ALA A 317 16.18 16.36 -5.17
N LYS A 318 15.98 17.54 -5.76
CA LYS A 318 16.30 18.83 -5.15
C LYS A 318 15.04 19.61 -4.79
N LEU A 319 15.07 20.32 -3.66
CA LEU A 319 13.96 21.19 -3.24
C LEU A 319 13.54 22.16 -4.35
N GLY A 320 12.24 22.26 -4.57
CA GLY A 320 11.65 23.11 -5.61
C GLY A 320 11.77 22.62 -7.05
N ALA A 321 12.54 21.53 -7.30
CA ALA A 321 12.56 20.89 -8.62
C ALA A 321 11.24 20.15 -8.87
N PRO A 322 10.79 20.00 -10.13
CA PRO A 322 9.65 19.17 -10.45
C PRO A 322 10.00 17.69 -10.19
N VAL A 323 9.07 16.94 -9.60
CA VAL A 323 9.25 15.53 -9.27
C VAL A 323 9.59 14.70 -10.52
N GLY A 324 8.98 15.00 -11.67
CA GLY A 324 9.24 14.31 -12.93
C GLY A 324 10.68 14.40 -13.45
N ALA A 325 11.44 15.41 -13.01
CA ALA A 325 12.86 15.53 -13.40
C ALA A 325 13.72 14.34 -12.93
N ILE A 326 13.28 13.64 -11.88
CA ILE A 326 13.95 12.44 -11.36
C ILE A 326 13.83 11.30 -12.39
N ASP A 327 12.63 11.03 -12.88
CA ASP A 327 12.38 10.00 -13.91
C ASP A 327 13.09 10.34 -15.22
N ASP A 328 13.05 11.61 -15.64
CA ASP A 328 13.74 12.08 -16.84
C ASP A 328 15.27 11.83 -16.76
N ALA A 329 15.89 12.08 -15.59
CA ALA A 329 17.32 11.88 -15.39
C ALA A 329 17.73 10.39 -15.45
N VAL A 330 16.95 9.52 -14.79
CA VAL A 330 17.21 8.07 -14.78
C VAL A 330 17.03 7.50 -16.18
N ARG A 331 15.98 7.86 -16.91
CA ARG A 331 15.76 7.39 -18.28
C ARG A 331 16.83 7.86 -19.24
N ALA A 332 17.23 9.13 -19.17
CA ALA A 332 18.30 9.66 -20.01
C ALA A 332 19.64 8.92 -19.76
N TYR A 333 19.92 8.56 -18.50
CA TYR A 333 21.09 7.75 -18.17
C TYR A 333 20.97 6.33 -18.75
N TYR A 334 19.84 5.66 -18.61
CA TYR A 334 19.64 4.31 -19.15
C TYR A 334 19.71 4.27 -20.66
N GLU A 335 19.14 5.26 -21.36
CA GLU A 335 19.24 5.39 -22.83
C GLU A 335 20.69 5.56 -23.29
N LYS A 336 21.50 6.36 -22.57
CA LYS A 336 22.94 6.50 -22.83
C LYS A 336 23.70 5.19 -22.66
N GLU A 337 23.29 4.35 -21.70
CA GLU A 337 23.86 3.01 -21.47
C GLU A 337 23.32 1.94 -22.45
N GLY A 338 22.43 2.32 -23.38
CA GLY A 338 21.89 1.44 -24.41
C GLY A 338 20.62 0.69 -24.02
N TRP A 339 19.90 1.16 -22.98
CA TRP A 339 18.63 0.57 -22.53
C TRP A 339 17.43 1.43 -22.96
N GLY A 340 16.31 0.79 -23.28
CA GLY A 340 15.14 1.50 -23.75
C GLY A 340 15.11 1.69 -25.27
N PRO A 341 14.65 2.85 -25.81
CA PRO A 341 14.40 4.14 -25.16
C PRO A 341 13.03 4.21 -24.43
N GLY A 342 12.92 5.19 -23.57
CA GLY A 342 11.69 5.47 -22.81
C GLY A 342 11.21 4.29 -21.97
N TYR A 343 10.02 3.76 -22.28
CA TYR A 343 9.43 2.61 -21.59
C TYR A 343 9.65 1.26 -22.32
N HIS A 344 10.46 1.24 -23.40
CA HIS A 344 10.71 0.02 -24.15
C HIS A 344 11.64 -0.94 -23.41
N LEU A 345 11.39 -2.23 -23.58
CA LEU A 345 12.25 -3.31 -23.08
C LEU A 345 13.27 -3.72 -24.17
N PRO A 346 14.47 -4.16 -23.78
CA PRO A 346 15.04 -4.18 -22.42
C PRO A 346 15.27 -2.78 -21.86
N GLY A 347 14.77 -2.50 -20.65
CA GLY A 347 14.80 -1.15 -20.09
C GLY A 347 13.93 -1.02 -18.84
N LEU A 348 13.52 0.22 -18.52
CA LEU A 348 12.65 0.58 -17.41
C LEU A 348 11.20 0.82 -17.90
N PRO A 349 10.28 -0.18 -17.80
CA PRO A 349 8.92 -0.07 -18.34
C PRO A 349 7.92 0.60 -17.40
N HIS A 350 8.32 0.93 -16.18
CA HIS A 350 7.47 1.60 -15.18
C HIS A 350 8.07 2.94 -14.72
N ARG A 351 7.38 3.66 -13.87
CA ARG A 351 7.88 4.91 -13.23
C ARG A 351 9.11 4.62 -12.36
N THR A 352 9.93 5.64 -12.13
CA THR A 352 11.13 5.53 -11.28
C THR A 352 10.80 5.41 -9.80
N GLY A 353 9.57 5.78 -9.39
CA GLY A 353 9.09 5.65 -8.01
C GLY A 353 7.73 6.29 -7.81
N HIS A 354 7.24 6.24 -6.60
CA HIS A 354 5.92 6.75 -6.20
C HIS A 354 5.96 7.37 -4.80
N GLY A 355 4.93 8.17 -4.48
CA GLY A 355 4.70 8.60 -3.11
C GLY A 355 4.36 7.42 -2.21
N ILE A 356 4.75 7.49 -0.95
CA ILE A 356 4.51 6.45 0.05
C ILE A 356 4.17 7.09 1.41
N GLY A 357 3.42 6.38 2.24
CA GLY A 357 3.02 6.83 3.56
C GLY A 357 2.13 5.83 4.27
N LEU A 358 0.86 6.17 4.47
CA LEU A 358 -0.15 5.26 5.02
C LEU A 358 -0.64 4.26 3.96
N ASP A 359 -0.49 4.58 2.67
CA ASP A 359 -0.59 3.61 1.57
C ASP A 359 0.80 3.36 0.99
N GLY A 360 1.05 2.15 0.49
CA GLY A 360 2.26 1.83 -0.25
C GLY A 360 2.41 2.73 -1.48
N HIS A 361 1.30 2.99 -2.19
CA HIS A 361 1.27 3.92 -3.31
C HIS A 361 0.41 5.15 -2.99
N GLU A 362 1.05 6.30 -2.82
CA GLU A 362 0.38 7.60 -2.67
C GLU A 362 0.69 8.51 -3.88
N PRO A 363 -0.19 9.45 -4.22
CA PRO A 363 0.21 10.56 -5.08
C PRO A 363 1.28 11.39 -4.33
N VAL A 364 2.36 11.80 -4.97
CA VAL A 364 2.76 12.06 -6.34
C VAL A 364 3.72 10.95 -6.82
N ASN A 365 3.84 10.74 -8.15
CA ASN A 365 4.75 9.73 -8.70
C ASN A 365 6.03 10.36 -9.29
N LEU A 366 7.16 9.65 -9.17
CA LEU A 366 8.40 9.97 -9.89
C LEU A 366 8.25 9.47 -11.33
N VAL A 367 7.56 10.26 -12.16
CA VAL A 367 7.21 9.90 -13.53
C VAL A 367 7.33 11.12 -14.44
N LYS A 368 7.68 10.88 -15.68
CA LYS A 368 7.80 11.91 -16.73
C LYS A 368 6.57 12.83 -16.76
N GLY A 369 6.81 14.13 -16.72
CA GLY A 369 5.75 15.14 -16.81
C GLY A 369 5.08 15.51 -15.50
N GLU A 370 5.42 14.89 -14.36
CA GLU A 370 4.94 15.32 -13.04
C GLU A 370 5.59 16.66 -12.65
N THR A 371 4.75 17.67 -12.44
CA THR A 371 5.18 19.06 -12.21
C THR A 371 5.16 19.50 -10.76
N THR A 372 4.62 18.67 -9.86
CA THR A 372 4.63 18.94 -8.41
C THR A 372 6.06 19.24 -7.95
N LYS A 373 6.23 20.29 -7.17
CA LYS A 373 7.55 20.69 -6.67
C LYS A 373 7.90 19.95 -5.41
N LEU A 374 9.12 19.41 -5.36
CA LEU A 374 9.66 18.76 -4.17
C LEU A 374 9.70 19.73 -2.99
N ALA A 375 9.18 19.30 -1.84
CA ALA A 375 9.13 20.05 -0.60
C ALA A 375 9.47 19.15 0.60
N PRO A 376 9.98 19.73 1.71
CA PRO A 376 10.26 18.98 2.92
C PRO A 376 9.04 18.21 3.42
N GLY A 377 9.25 16.97 3.93
CA GLY A 377 8.21 16.07 4.39
C GLY A 377 7.55 15.22 3.29
N MET A 378 7.86 15.42 2.01
CA MET A 378 7.45 14.48 0.96
C MET A 378 8.25 13.20 1.06
N CYS A 379 7.59 12.04 0.89
CA CYS A 379 8.18 10.70 0.92
C CYS A 379 7.91 9.95 -0.37
N PHE A 380 8.92 9.22 -0.84
CA PHE A 380 8.85 8.47 -2.10
C PHE A 380 9.60 7.14 -2.00
N SER A 381 9.18 6.15 -2.81
CA SER A 381 10.08 5.09 -3.23
C SER A 381 11.03 5.64 -4.31
N ASP A 382 12.21 5.02 -4.42
CA ASP A 382 13.18 5.20 -5.50
C ASP A 382 13.56 3.80 -5.96
N GLU A 383 12.91 3.36 -7.06
CA GLU A 383 12.84 1.94 -7.48
C GLU A 383 13.22 1.70 -8.96
N PRO A 384 14.25 2.32 -9.49
CA PRO A 384 14.63 2.06 -10.87
C PRO A 384 14.99 0.59 -11.06
N GLY A 385 14.59 0.03 -12.21
CA GLY A 385 14.91 -1.34 -12.60
C GLY A 385 15.26 -1.46 -14.06
N LEU A 386 15.95 -2.56 -14.42
CA LEU A 386 16.20 -2.98 -15.79
C LEU A 386 15.70 -4.41 -15.96
N TYR A 387 14.84 -4.61 -16.95
CA TYR A 387 14.18 -5.88 -17.21
C TYR A 387 14.50 -6.38 -18.60
N LEU A 388 15.03 -7.61 -18.67
CA LEU A 388 15.52 -8.26 -19.88
C LEU A 388 14.62 -9.49 -20.17
N PRO A 389 13.58 -9.36 -21.01
CA PRO A 389 12.67 -10.46 -21.31
C PRO A 389 13.41 -11.74 -21.73
N GLY A 390 13.02 -12.87 -21.11
CA GLY A 390 13.62 -14.17 -21.33
C GLY A 390 14.97 -14.40 -20.62
N GLU A 391 15.43 -13.44 -19.82
CA GLU A 391 16.67 -13.56 -19.07
C GLU A 391 16.47 -13.29 -17.57
N PHE A 392 16.43 -12.03 -17.16
CA PHE A 392 16.24 -11.62 -15.77
C PHE A 392 15.90 -10.13 -15.67
N GLY A 393 15.47 -9.72 -14.49
CA GLY A 393 15.34 -8.30 -14.11
C GLY A 393 16.10 -7.99 -12.83
N ILE A 394 16.48 -6.74 -12.68
CA ILE A 394 17.10 -6.19 -11.49
C ILE A 394 16.35 -4.92 -11.11
N ARG A 395 15.91 -4.83 -9.86
CA ARG A 395 15.36 -3.64 -9.21
C ARG A 395 16.08 -3.43 -7.89
N LEU A 396 16.48 -2.20 -7.63
CA LEU A 396 16.98 -1.74 -6.34
C LEU A 396 16.05 -0.62 -5.88
N GLU A 397 15.53 -0.76 -4.68
CA GLU A 397 14.55 0.16 -4.15
C GLU A 397 14.79 0.46 -2.69
N ASP A 398 14.73 1.73 -2.38
CA ASP A 398 14.70 2.26 -1.03
C ASP A 398 13.74 3.45 -0.96
N CYS A 399 13.12 3.65 0.19
CA CYS A 399 12.33 4.84 0.42
C CYS A 399 13.21 6.00 0.91
N PHE A 400 12.86 7.21 0.47
CA PHE A 400 13.49 8.44 0.95
C PHE A 400 12.46 9.51 1.29
N HIS A 401 12.85 10.47 2.11
CA HIS A 401 12.06 11.66 2.35
C HIS A 401 12.85 12.94 2.11
N MET A 402 12.14 14.01 1.77
CA MET A 402 12.74 15.32 1.61
C MET A 402 12.86 16.02 2.95
N THR A 403 14.04 16.56 3.24
CA THR A 403 14.30 17.46 4.37
C THR A 403 14.58 18.87 3.85
N GLU A 404 14.76 19.86 4.75
CA GLU A 404 15.21 21.21 4.40
C GLU A 404 16.61 21.23 3.74
N GLN A 405 17.41 20.19 3.91
CA GLN A 405 18.76 20.04 3.35
C GLN A 405 18.79 19.20 2.08
N GLY A 406 17.66 18.57 1.70
CA GLY A 406 17.55 17.68 0.54
C GLY A 406 17.03 16.28 0.91
N PRO A 407 17.17 15.30 0.02
CA PRO A 407 16.67 13.95 0.22
C PRO A 407 17.51 13.16 1.24
N VAL A 408 16.84 12.34 2.04
CA VAL A 408 17.45 11.43 3.03
C VAL A 408 16.80 10.07 2.92
N TRP A 409 17.59 9.02 2.84
CA TRP A 409 17.10 7.65 2.86
C TRP A 409 16.51 7.23 4.21
N PHE A 410 15.45 6.44 4.19
CA PHE A 410 14.97 5.71 5.38
C PHE A 410 15.79 4.45 5.64
N SER A 411 16.30 3.80 4.59
CA SER A 411 17.08 2.56 4.68
C SER A 411 18.46 2.74 4.08
N GLN A 412 19.39 1.86 4.45
CA GLN A 412 20.72 1.81 3.83
C GLN A 412 20.60 1.09 2.48
N PRO A 413 20.83 1.78 1.33
CA PRO A 413 20.82 1.10 0.03
C PRO A 413 21.92 0.05 -0.10
N SER A 414 21.66 -0.96 -0.97
CA SER A 414 22.67 -1.98 -1.30
C SER A 414 24.00 -1.34 -1.72
N THR A 415 25.09 -1.85 -1.18
CA THR A 415 26.44 -1.34 -1.49
C THR A 415 27.09 -2.07 -2.67
N SER A 416 26.76 -3.33 -2.86
CA SER A 416 27.20 -4.15 -4.00
C SER A 416 26.24 -5.33 -4.22
N LEU A 417 26.41 -6.03 -5.32
CA LEU A 417 25.65 -7.26 -5.63
C LEU A 417 25.90 -8.36 -4.60
N GLU A 418 27.06 -8.39 -3.95
CA GLU A 418 27.44 -9.34 -2.89
C GLU A 418 27.00 -8.90 -1.50
N ALA A 419 26.71 -7.62 -1.31
CA ALA A 419 26.22 -7.04 -0.06
C ALA A 419 24.88 -6.30 -0.33
N PRO A 420 23.79 -7.07 -0.63
CA PRO A 420 22.52 -6.49 -1.01
C PRO A 420 21.76 -5.85 0.17
N VAL A 421 22.12 -6.19 1.43
CA VAL A 421 21.39 -5.79 2.66
C VAL A 421 22.32 -5.36 3.80
#